data_b698cb0f679bfb7705e5dcc2d3a9e62f
#
_entry.id   b698cb0f679bfb7705e5dcc2d3a9e62f
#
_cell.length_a   1.000
_cell.length_b   1.000
_cell.length_c   1.000
_cell.angle_alpha   90.00
_cell.angle_beta   90.00
_cell.angle_gamma   90.00
#
_symmetry.space_group_name_H-M   'P 1'
#
loop_
_entity.id
_entity.type
_entity.pdbx_description
1 polymer ?
#
loop_
_entity_poly.entity_id
_entity_poly.type
_entity_poly.pdbx_seq_one_letter_code
_entity_poly.pdbx_strand_id
1 'polypeptide(L)'
;MFGLVQPDKVKVGQRIKEMKEGMNLSFTDLGNRLGLKKPTISSYVQGYALAPESVINQLSSISGKPVGWFYFGDIEEYIADYLRLKGQAAIVEEHPEVVQKIKEEFYTGEFKIPDWENEVGYPCEEFIDDYFYELQQDVIKEEIKKLTANEIDRLPFASELSDAKKDEAILVITSRILEYMDVAGEFNYEDKETMGKLVKTEIAKFDFYADRVFDERYLIGKLINTLANNQKTTQLINKLAQEMTDMSFTGMFGGEELIETFQTLRPALIKLYSEVSADQLEDWFEELS
;
A
#
# COMPACT_ATOMS: atom_id res chain seq x y z
N MET A 1 30.64 11.26 -0.06
CA MET A 1 30.08 12.61 0.12
C MET A 1 28.58 12.44 0.31
N PHE A 2 27.84 13.40 0.82
CA PHE A 2 26.43 13.22 1.21
C PHE A 2 25.52 12.92 -0.01
N GLY A 3 24.52 12.06 0.18
CA GLY A 3 23.53 11.73 -0.84
C GLY A 3 22.36 12.75 -0.91
N LEU A 4 21.13 12.28 -1.03
CA LEU A 4 19.94 13.13 -1.08
C LEU A 4 19.73 13.86 0.26
N VAL A 5 19.96 13.18 1.38
CA VAL A 5 19.86 13.77 2.72
C VAL A 5 21.13 14.58 3.00
N GLN A 6 20.96 15.87 3.21
CA GLN A 6 22.07 16.76 3.53
C GLN A 6 22.16 17.00 5.04
N PRO A 7 23.37 17.04 5.62
CA PRO A 7 23.53 17.33 7.03
C PRO A 7 23.03 18.72 7.42
N ASP A 8 22.19 18.78 8.43
CA ASP A 8 21.80 20.06 9.04
C ASP A 8 22.85 20.49 10.08
N LYS A 9 23.50 21.60 9.85
CA LYS A 9 24.56 22.12 10.72
C LYS A 9 24.11 22.37 12.17
N VAL A 10 22.81 22.67 12.40
CA VAL A 10 22.25 22.87 13.74
C VAL A 10 22.09 21.53 14.44
N LYS A 11 21.51 20.53 13.76
CA LYS A 11 21.39 19.17 14.29
C LYS A 11 22.76 18.55 14.57
N VAL A 12 23.72 18.72 13.64
CA VAL A 12 25.12 18.26 13.86
C VAL A 12 25.73 18.92 15.10
N GLY A 13 25.54 20.23 15.24
CA GLY A 13 26.01 20.97 16.41
C GLY A 13 25.40 20.46 17.72
N GLN A 14 24.12 20.15 17.71
CA GLN A 14 23.42 19.58 18.88
C GLN A 14 23.97 18.21 19.25
N ARG A 15 24.24 17.33 18.27
CA ARG A 15 24.85 16.00 18.52
C ARG A 15 26.27 16.10 19.04
N ILE A 16 27.08 17.03 18.53
CA ILE A 16 28.41 17.31 19.10
C ILE A 16 28.29 17.78 20.54
N LYS A 17 27.30 18.62 20.87
CA LYS A 17 27.04 19.07 22.24
C LYS A 17 26.62 17.90 23.13
N GLU A 18 25.67 17.07 22.67
CA GLU A 18 25.20 15.89 23.39
C GLU A 18 26.36 14.92 23.71
N MET A 19 27.16 14.59 22.71
CA MET A 19 28.35 13.75 22.88
C MET A 19 29.31 14.34 23.92
N LYS A 20 29.61 15.64 23.78
CA LYS A 20 30.51 16.34 24.73
C LYS A 20 29.97 16.29 26.16
N GLU A 21 28.66 16.51 26.35
CA GLU A 21 28.01 16.46 27.67
C GLU A 21 27.97 15.04 28.23
N GLY A 22 27.64 14.04 27.40
CA GLY A 22 27.69 12.63 27.81
C GLY A 22 29.06 12.15 28.26
N MET A 23 30.12 12.73 27.68
CA MET A 23 31.50 12.46 28.09
C MET A 23 32.02 13.37 29.24
N ASN A 24 31.21 14.27 29.74
CA ASN A 24 31.59 15.28 30.75
C ASN A 24 32.77 16.16 30.34
N LEU A 25 32.90 16.48 29.03
CA LEU A 25 33.99 17.32 28.53
C LEU A 25 33.60 18.80 28.50
N SER A 26 34.54 19.65 28.89
CA SER A 26 34.42 21.08 28.63
C SER A 26 34.73 21.40 27.15
N PHE A 27 34.33 22.57 26.66
CA PHE A 27 34.73 23.04 25.31
C PHE A 27 36.27 23.12 25.16
N THR A 28 36.96 23.43 26.21
CA THR A 28 38.44 23.50 26.21
C THR A 28 39.02 22.11 26.09
N ASP A 29 38.53 21.15 26.87
CA ASP A 29 38.99 19.75 26.80
C ASP A 29 38.74 19.11 25.44
N LEU A 30 37.55 19.33 24.90
CA LEU A 30 37.22 18.85 23.56
C LEU A 30 38.13 19.51 22.51
N GLY A 31 38.35 20.83 22.59
CA GLY A 31 39.25 21.56 21.70
C GLY A 31 40.68 21.01 21.78
N ASN A 32 41.20 20.75 22.96
CA ASN A 32 42.54 20.18 23.16
C ASN A 32 42.67 18.79 22.52
N ARG A 33 41.63 17.93 22.66
CA ARG A 33 41.62 16.60 22.03
C ARG A 33 41.59 16.65 20.51
N LEU A 34 40.91 17.62 19.94
CA LEU A 34 40.77 17.81 18.49
C LEU A 34 41.86 18.73 17.90
N GLY A 35 42.74 19.29 18.69
CA GLY A 35 43.71 20.29 18.22
C GLY A 35 43.07 21.58 17.76
N LEU A 36 41.87 21.92 18.25
CA LEU A 36 41.09 23.07 17.85
C LEU A 36 40.90 24.09 18.96
N LYS A 37 40.76 25.36 18.59
CA LYS A 37 40.51 26.42 19.58
C LYS A 37 39.02 26.38 20.02
N LYS A 38 38.77 26.76 21.29
CA LYS A 38 37.42 26.83 21.86
C LYS A 38 36.40 27.58 20.99
N PRO A 39 36.69 28.73 20.35
CA PRO A 39 35.75 29.43 19.49
C PRO A 39 35.30 28.58 18.29
N THR A 40 36.21 27.78 17.71
CA THR A 40 35.91 26.90 16.58
C THR A 40 34.95 25.80 17.01
N ILE A 41 35.18 25.14 18.14
CA ILE A 41 34.27 24.14 18.69
C ILE A 41 32.88 24.78 18.98
N SER A 42 32.88 25.97 19.59
CA SER A 42 31.66 26.71 19.88
C SER A 42 30.86 27.02 18.59
N SER A 43 31.55 27.36 17.49
CA SER A 43 30.92 27.61 16.20
C SER A 43 30.21 26.37 15.63
N TYR A 44 30.83 25.19 15.75
CA TYR A 44 30.22 23.93 15.36
C TYR A 44 29.01 23.57 16.24
N VAL A 45 29.17 23.64 17.54
CA VAL A 45 28.09 23.31 18.51
C VAL A 45 26.90 24.24 18.37
N GLN A 46 27.11 25.51 18.02
CA GLN A 46 26.05 26.49 17.82
C GLN A 46 25.42 26.40 16.41
N GLY A 47 25.92 25.53 15.55
CA GLY A 47 25.42 25.37 14.19
C GLY A 47 25.73 26.54 13.26
N TYR A 48 26.71 27.38 13.61
CA TYR A 48 27.16 28.46 12.69
C TYR A 48 27.89 27.92 11.49
N ALA A 49 28.67 26.83 11.69
CA ALA A 49 29.39 26.14 10.64
C ALA A 49 29.21 24.63 10.78
N LEU A 50 29.17 23.92 9.67
CA LEU A 50 29.23 22.46 9.67
C LEU A 50 30.67 22.04 10.02
N ALA A 51 30.83 21.10 10.94
CA ALA A 51 32.11 20.54 11.25
C ALA A 51 32.68 19.76 10.05
N PRO A 52 33.94 19.97 9.65
CA PRO A 52 34.56 19.23 8.58
C PRO A 52 34.64 17.73 8.89
N GLU A 53 34.65 16.90 7.83
CA GLU A 53 34.74 15.45 7.95
C GLU A 53 35.89 14.98 8.85
N SER A 54 37.07 15.61 8.73
CA SER A 54 38.23 15.31 9.57
C SER A 54 37.96 15.51 11.06
N VAL A 55 37.14 16.49 11.43
CA VAL A 55 36.72 16.75 12.81
C VAL A 55 35.69 15.70 13.26
N ILE A 56 34.73 15.39 12.40
CA ILE A 56 33.72 14.35 12.71
C ILE A 56 34.39 12.98 12.89
N ASN A 57 35.34 12.60 12.06
CA ASN A 57 36.11 11.36 12.19
C ASN A 57 36.85 11.29 13.54
N GLN A 58 37.43 12.39 13.98
CA GLN A 58 38.05 12.46 15.29
C GLN A 58 37.03 12.37 16.42
N LEU A 59 35.86 13.02 16.29
CA LEU A 59 34.81 12.94 17.28
C LEU A 59 34.23 11.50 17.36
N SER A 60 34.07 10.83 16.23
CA SER A 60 33.70 9.42 16.14
C SER A 60 34.70 8.55 16.90
N SER A 61 36.00 8.69 16.62
CA SER A 61 37.06 7.94 17.29
C SER A 61 37.11 8.17 18.80
N ILE A 62 36.83 9.39 19.26
CA ILE A 62 36.86 9.76 20.69
C ILE A 62 35.62 9.21 21.42
N SER A 63 34.48 9.21 20.79
CA SER A 63 33.19 8.90 21.43
C SER A 63 32.72 7.46 21.22
N GLY A 64 33.22 6.77 20.19
CA GLY A 64 32.71 5.49 19.73
C GLY A 64 31.35 5.60 19.00
N LYS A 65 30.86 6.83 18.76
CA LYS A 65 29.66 7.04 17.94
C LYS A 65 30.02 6.99 16.45
N PRO A 66 29.20 6.36 15.59
CA PRO A 66 29.48 6.32 14.15
C PRO A 66 29.49 7.73 13.53
N VAL A 67 30.26 7.89 12.46
CA VAL A 67 30.32 9.16 11.69
C VAL A 67 28.91 9.60 11.24
N GLY A 68 28.12 8.67 10.73
CA GLY A 68 26.74 8.91 10.31
C GLY A 68 25.86 9.48 11.42
N TRP A 69 26.05 9.06 12.65
CA TRP A 69 25.30 9.60 13.79
C TRP A 69 25.52 11.10 13.98
N PHE A 70 26.72 11.58 13.77
CA PHE A 70 26.98 13.03 13.88
C PHE A 70 26.27 13.82 12.78
N TYR A 71 26.23 13.30 11.56
CA TYR A 71 25.61 14.01 10.42
C TYR A 71 24.09 13.89 10.42
N PHE A 72 23.55 12.72 10.72
CA PHE A 72 22.14 12.38 10.44
C PHE A 72 21.36 11.91 11.67
N GLY A 73 22.00 11.60 12.81
CA GLY A 73 21.37 10.96 13.96
C GLY A 73 21.42 9.44 13.89
N ASP A 74 20.46 8.79 14.51
CA ASP A 74 20.34 7.35 14.40
C ASP A 74 19.91 6.96 12.98
N ILE A 75 20.21 5.72 12.57
CA ILE A 75 19.93 5.28 11.20
C ILE A 75 18.44 5.35 10.86
N GLU A 76 17.56 5.19 11.83
CA GLU A 76 16.12 5.38 11.63
C GLU A 76 15.78 6.82 11.23
N GLU A 77 16.44 7.82 11.85
CA GLU A 77 16.25 9.23 11.48
C GLU A 77 16.66 9.44 10.01
N TYR A 78 17.82 8.86 9.63
CA TYR A 78 18.31 8.97 8.26
C TYR A 78 17.37 8.31 7.24
N ILE A 79 16.95 7.06 7.49
CA ILE A 79 16.01 6.34 6.61
C ILE A 79 14.69 7.12 6.48
N ALA A 80 14.16 7.58 7.60
CA ALA A 80 12.89 8.34 7.60
C ALA A 80 13.02 9.66 6.84
N ASP A 81 14.10 10.42 7.04
CA ASP A 81 14.34 11.68 6.35
C ASP A 81 14.58 11.44 4.83
N TYR A 82 15.28 10.36 4.47
CA TYR A 82 15.45 9.96 3.08
C TYR A 82 14.12 9.64 2.40
N LEU A 83 13.31 8.78 3.00
CA LEU A 83 12.00 8.41 2.45
C LEU A 83 11.05 9.61 2.35
N ARG A 84 11.06 10.54 3.31
CA ARG A 84 10.28 11.78 3.21
C ARG A 84 10.73 12.64 2.03
N LEU A 85 12.03 12.76 1.78
CA LEU A 85 12.57 13.50 0.63
C LEU A 85 12.23 12.82 -0.71
N LYS A 86 12.04 11.50 -0.70
CA LYS A 86 11.54 10.74 -1.87
C LYS A 86 10.02 10.85 -2.06
N GLY A 87 9.32 11.63 -1.23
CA GLY A 87 7.86 11.82 -1.32
C GLY A 87 7.06 10.73 -0.64
N GLN A 88 7.67 9.95 0.28
CA GLN A 88 7.04 8.83 0.98
C GLN A 88 6.70 9.17 2.44
N ALA A 89 6.25 10.41 2.69
CA ALA A 89 6.00 10.90 4.04
C ALA A 89 4.86 10.14 4.74
N ALA A 90 3.76 9.86 4.03
CA ALA A 90 2.61 9.18 4.63
C ALA A 90 2.97 7.75 5.08
N ILE A 91 3.73 6.99 4.27
CA ILE A 91 4.10 5.64 4.66
C ILE A 91 5.03 5.63 5.89
N VAL A 92 5.93 6.61 6.00
CA VAL A 92 6.80 6.75 7.18
C VAL A 92 6.00 7.07 8.44
N GLU A 93 4.94 7.85 8.32
CA GLU A 93 4.11 8.29 9.46
C GLU A 93 3.07 7.24 9.86
N GLU A 94 2.43 6.58 8.89
CA GLU A 94 1.37 5.61 9.12
C GLU A 94 1.92 4.19 9.35
N HIS A 95 3.12 3.88 8.83
CA HIS A 95 3.78 2.58 8.88
C HIS A 95 5.24 2.67 9.36
N PRO A 96 5.47 3.14 10.61
CA PRO A 96 6.83 3.27 11.16
C PRO A 96 7.61 1.94 11.20
N GLU A 97 6.91 0.81 11.17
CA GLU A 97 7.52 -0.52 11.06
C GLU A 97 8.31 -0.72 9.76
N VAL A 98 8.03 0.03 8.70
CA VAL A 98 8.81 -0.01 7.44
C VAL A 98 10.23 0.47 7.70
N VAL A 99 10.38 1.62 8.35
CA VAL A 99 11.69 2.16 8.72
C VAL A 99 12.45 1.21 9.65
N GLN A 100 11.74 0.60 10.60
CA GLN A 100 12.33 -0.36 11.53
C GLN A 100 12.82 -1.64 10.81
N LYS A 101 12.06 -2.18 9.87
CA LYS A 101 12.47 -3.35 9.07
C LYS A 101 13.69 -3.06 8.21
N ILE A 102 13.76 -1.90 7.55
CA ILE A 102 14.93 -1.49 6.77
C ILE A 102 16.16 -1.40 7.67
N LYS A 103 16.01 -0.83 8.86
CA LYS A 103 17.10 -0.78 9.86
C LYS A 103 17.54 -2.18 10.30
N GLU A 104 16.60 -3.06 10.61
CA GLU A 104 16.92 -4.43 11.03
C GLU A 104 17.72 -5.15 9.94
N GLU A 105 17.30 -5.01 8.69
CA GLU A 105 18.00 -5.60 7.56
C GLU A 105 19.39 -5.01 7.36
N PHE A 106 19.53 -3.71 7.54
CA PHE A 106 20.84 -3.04 7.51
C PHE A 106 21.84 -3.66 8.49
N TYR A 107 21.39 -4.07 9.68
CA TYR A 107 22.26 -4.66 10.69
C TYR A 107 22.41 -6.18 10.60
N THR A 108 21.40 -6.89 10.11
CA THR A 108 21.31 -8.36 10.21
C THR A 108 21.26 -9.06 8.87
N GLY A 109 21.02 -8.34 7.77
CA GLY A 109 20.86 -8.89 6.44
C GLY A 109 22.09 -9.61 5.89
N GLU A 110 21.89 -10.41 4.85
CA GLU A 110 22.96 -11.13 4.14
C GLU A 110 24.03 -10.17 3.56
N PHE A 111 23.60 -8.95 3.24
CA PHE A 111 24.46 -7.87 2.75
C PHE A 111 25.03 -7.02 3.87
N LYS A 112 25.23 -7.59 5.06
CA LYS A 112 25.89 -6.93 6.15
C LYS A 112 27.17 -6.25 5.67
N ILE A 113 27.09 -4.94 5.45
CA ILE A 113 28.22 -4.11 5.07
C ILE A 113 28.86 -3.69 6.41
N PRO A 114 29.95 -4.36 6.82
CA PRO A 114 30.39 -4.34 8.22
C PRO A 114 30.80 -2.98 8.75
N ASP A 115 31.09 -2.00 7.89
CA ASP A 115 31.75 -0.75 8.29
C ASP A 115 31.14 0.53 7.71
N TRP A 116 29.95 0.47 7.10
CA TRP A 116 29.30 1.64 6.53
C TRP A 116 29.04 2.76 7.55
N GLU A 117 28.71 2.40 8.78
CA GLU A 117 28.53 3.37 9.85
C GLU A 117 29.84 4.12 10.19
N ASN A 118 30.98 3.47 10.03
CA ASN A 118 32.28 4.00 10.40
C ASN A 118 32.98 4.72 9.25
N GLU A 119 32.84 4.27 8.00
CA GLU A 119 33.61 4.79 6.87
C GLU A 119 32.96 5.97 6.15
N VAL A 120 31.61 6.03 6.01
CA VAL A 120 31.01 6.97 5.05
C VAL A 120 29.79 7.72 5.61
N GLY A 121 29.28 7.38 6.80
CA GLY A 121 28.03 7.95 7.31
C GLY A 121 26.86 7.61 6.38
N TYR A 122 25.99 6.81 6.70
CA TYR A 122 24.73 6.34 6.07
C TYR A 122 24.43 6.63 4.57
N PRO A 123 25.36 6.63 3.62
CA PRO A 123 25.02 6.77 2.20
C PRO A 123 24.57 5.43 1.62
N CYS A 124 23.53 4.84 2.22
CA CYS A 124 22.98 3.55 1.81
C CYS A 124 21.65 3.73 1.04
N GLU A 125 21.55 4.77 0.22
CA GLU A 125 20.32 5.16 -0.48
C GLU A 125 19.81 4.07 -1.41
N GLU A 126 20.70 3.41 -2.17
CA GLU A 126 20.34 2.31 -3.06
C GLU A 126 19.78 1.13 -2.27
N PHE A 127 20.41 0.77 -1.15
CA PHE A 127 19.92 -0.25 -0.26
C PHE A 127 18.55 0.09 0.33
N ILE A 128 18.34 1.36 0.75
CA ILE A 128 17.05 1.82 1.26
C ILE A 128 15.99 1.72 0.15
N ASP A 129 16.28 2.14 -1.07
CA ASP A 129 15.36 2.09 -2.20
C ASP A 129 14.93 0.65 -2.50
N ASP A 130 15.87 -0.29 -2.56
CA ASP A 130 15.58 -1.70 -2.87
C ASP A 130 14.68 -2.34 -1.80
N TYR A 131 15.05 -2.21 -0.52
CA TYR A 131 14.25 -2.74 0.57
C TYR A 131 12.90 -2.04 0.72
N PHE A 132 12.88 -0.72 0.56
CA PHE A 132 11.65 0.04 0.63
C PHE A 132 10.66 -0.39 -0.44
N TYR A 133 11.14 -0.64 -1.66
CA TYR A 133 10.29 -1.09 -2.76
C TYR A 133 9.53 -2.38 -2.40
N GLU A 134 10.21 -3.38 -1.85
CA GLU A 134 9.59 -4.63 -1.42
C GLU A 134 8.57 -4.41 -0.28
N LEU A 135 8.97 -3.67 0.75
CA LEU A 135 8.10 -3.39 1.90
C LEU A 135 6.90 -2.54 1.54
N GLN A 136 7.06 -1.59 0.64
CA GLN A 136 5.98 -0.76 0.13
C GLN A 136 4.90 -1.60 -0.57
N GLN A 137 5.28 -2.60 -1.35
CA GLN A 137 4.32 -3.50 -2.00
C GLN A 137 3.43 -4.21 -0.98
N ASP A 138 4.01 -4.71 0.11
CA ASP A 138 3.24 -5.36 1.17
C ASP A 138 2.26 -4.40 1.86
N VAL A 139 2.71 -3.19 2.16
CA VAL A 139 1.86 -2.15 2.77
C VAL A 139 0.71 -1.76 1.84
N ILE A 140 0.99 -1.52 0.57
CA ILE A 140 -0.02 -1.18 -0.46
C ILE A 140 -1.02 -2.33 -0.62
N LYS A 141 -0.55 -3.58 -0.64
CA LYS A 141 -1.40 -4.77 -0.72
C LYS A 141 -2.39 -4.84 0.45
N GLU A 142 -1.93 -4.63 1.66
CA GLU A 142 -2.81 -4.64 2.84
C GLU A 142 -3.80 -3.45 2.82
N GLU A 143 -3.38 -2.27 2.38
CA GLU A 143 -4.28 -1.14 2.23
C GLU A 143 -5.35 -1.38 1.14
N ILE A 144 -4.98 -1.95 -0.02
CA ILE A 144 -5.95 -2.33 -1.06
C ILE A 144 -6.94 -3.37 -0.54
N LYS A 145 -6.50 -4.40 0.20
CA LYS A 145 -7.40 -5.38 0.82
C LYS A 145 -8.40 -4.71 1.75
N LYS A 146 -7.93 -3.82 2.60
CA LYS A 146 -8.75 -3.07 3.55
C LYS A 146 -9.76 -2.16 2.84
N LEU A 147 -9.32 -1.42 1.82
CA LEU A 147 -10.20 -0.61 1.00
C LEU A 147 -11.24 -1.46 0.27
N THR A 148 -10.83 -2.60 -0.28
CA THR A 148 -11.72 -3.53 -0.97
C THR A 148 -12.76 -4.11 -0.01
N ALA A 149 -12.37 -4.57 1.16
CA ALA A 149 -13.30 -5.07 2.19
C ALA A 149 -14.32 -4.00 2.59
N ASN A 150 -13.86 -2.78 2.86
CA ASN A 150 -14.73 -1.67 3.23
C ASN A 150 -15.73 -1.31 2.13
N GLU A 151 -15.33 -1.32 0.86
CA GLU A 151 -16.21 -1.03 -0.26
C GLU A 151 -17.18 -2.19 -0.52
N ILE A 152 -16.76 -3.46 -0.35
CA ILE A 152 -17.67 -4.62 -0.42
C ILE A 152 -18.75 -4.53 0.67
N ASP A 153 -18.39 -4.18 1.89
CA ASP A 153 -19.34 -4.07 2.99
C ASP A 153 -20.37 -2.93 2.81
N ARG A 154 -20.08 -1.96 1.95
CA ARG A 154 -21.01 -0.89 1.56
C ARG A 154 -21.96 -1.27 0.44
N LEU A 155 -21.76 -2.42 -0.20
CA LEU A 155 -22.66 -2.85 -1.28
C LEU A 155 -24.06 -3.15 -0.71
N PRO A 156 -25.12 -2.80 -1.44
CA PRO A 156 -26.50 -3.02 -0.98
C PRO A 156 -26.84 -4.47 -0.63
N PHE A 157 -26.06 -5.41 -1.16
CA PHE A 157 -26.24 -6.85 -1.00
C PHE A 157 -25.12 -7.51 -0.17
N ALA A 158 -24.31 -6.72 0.51
CA ALA A 158 -23.16 -7.23 1.29
C ALA A 158 -23.55 -8.26 2.36
N SER A 159 -24.73 -8.09 2.96
CA SER A 159 -25.27 -9.03 3.96
C SER A 159 -25.69 -10.39 3.42
N GLU A 160 -25.84 -10.50 2.09
CA GLU A 160 -26.22 -11.73 1.40
C GLU A 160 -25.00 -12.55 0.95
N LEU A 161 -23.83 -11.95 0.98
CA LEU A 161 -22.58 -12.60 0.59
C LEU A 161 -22.05 -13.45 1.76
N SER A 162 -21.62 -14.67 1.43
CA SER A 162 -20.87 -15.49 2.38
C SER A 162 -19.47 -14.88 2.62
N ASP A 163 -18.90 -15.14 3.80
CA ASP A 163 -17.54 -14.72 4.12
C ASP A 163 -16.54 -15.25 3.09
N ALA A 164 -16.68 -16.50 2.66
CA ALA A 164 -15.84 -17.09 1.61
C ALA A 164 -15.91 -16.32 0.28
N LYS A 165 -17.09 -15.80 -0.11
CA LYS A 165 -17.25 -15.02 -1.34
C LYS A 165 -16.67 -13.62 -1.20
N LYS A 166 -16.76 -13.02 -0.02
CA LYS A 166 -16.09 -11.75 0.28
C LYS A 166 -14.57 -11.91 0.24
N ASP A 167 -14.04 -12.96 0.85
CA ASP A 167 -12.59 -13.25 0.86
C ASP A 167 -12.07 -13.52 -0.56
N GLU A 168 -12.80 -14.28 -1.37
CA GLU A 168 -12.48 -14.50 -2.78
C GLU A 168 -12.42 -13.17 -3.56
N ALA A 169 -13.44 -12.32 -3.39
CA ALA A 169 -13.50 -11.03 -4.06
C ALA A 169 -12.32 -10.14 -3.63
N ILE A 170 -12.03 -10.07 -2.34
CA ILE A 170 -10.90 -9.30 -1.82
C ILE A 170 -9.59 -9.79 -2.44
N LEU A 171 -9.36 -11.11 -2.47
CA LEU A 171 -8.15 -11.69 -3.03
C LEU A 171 -7.99 -11.38 -4.52
N VAL A 172 -9.03 -11.65 -5.31
CA VAL A 172 -9.01 -11.48 -6.78
C VAL A 172 -8.84 -10.00 -7.15
N ILE A 173 -9.62 -9.12 -6.52
CA ILE A 173 -9.57 -7.67 -6.79
C ILE A 173 -8.20 -7.11 -6.41
N THR A 174 -7.69 -7.47 -5.23
CA THR A 174 -6.36 -7.05 -4.79
C THR A 174 -5.29 -7.48 -5.79
N SER A 175 -5.31 -8.74 -6.23
CA SER A 175 -4.32 -9.25 -7.17
C SER A 175 -4.35 -8.51 -8.51
N ARG A 176 -5.54 -8.22 -9.05
CA ARG A 176 -5.68 -7.46 -10.30
C ARG A 176 -5.17 -6.02 -10.20
N ILE A 177 -5.43 -5.37 -9.07
CA ILE A 177 -4.95 -4.00 -8.84
C ILE A 177 -3.43 -3.99 -8.73
N LEU A 178 -2.84 -4.93 -7.99
CA LEU A 178 -1.39 -5.03 -7.85
C LEU A 178 -0.71 -5.31 -9.20
N GLU A 179 -1.25 -6.22 -9.99
CA GLU A 179 -0.75 -6.50 -11.35
C GLU A 179 -0.81 -5.24 -12.25
N TYR A 180 -1.91 -4.49 -12.17
CA TYR A 180 -2.03 -3.22 -12.90
C TYR A 180 -0.99 -2.19 -12.45
N MET A 181 -0.80 -2.03 -11.15
CA MET A 181 0.17 -1.08 -10.59
C MET A 181 1.60 -1.46 -10.93
N ASP A 182 1.93 -2.76 -10.92
CA ASP A 182 3.26 -3.26 -11.30
C ASP A 182 3.56 -2.96 -12.79
N VAL A 183 2.64 -3.28 -13.67
CA VAL A 183 2.79 -3.00 -15.11
C VAL A 183 2.88 -1.49 -15.40
N ALA A 184 2.14 -0.68 -14.65
CA ALA A 184 2.17 0.78 -14.78
C ALA A 184 3.40 1.41 -14.12
N GLY A 185 4.11 0.70 -13.24
CA GLY A 185 5.19 1.25 -12.43
C GLY A 185 4.71 2.27 -11.39
N GLU A 186 3.44 2.18 -10.97
CA GLU A 186 2.74 3.17 -10.16
C GLU A 186 2.54 2.73 -8.70
N PHE A 187 3.52 2.06 -8.10
CA PHE A 187 3.46 1.79 -6.67
C PHE A 187 3.73 3.07 -5.87
N ASN A 188 2.66 3.74 -5.48
CA ASN A 188 2.73 4.92 -4.63
C ASN A 188 1.66 4.90 -3.55
N TYR A 189 2.07 4.72 -2.30
CA TYR A 189 1.19 4.72 -1.14
C TYR A 189 0.50 6.08 -0.91
N GLU A 190 1.14 7.18 -1.32
CA GLU A 190 0.60 8.54 -1.17
C GLU A 190 -0.68 8.76 -2.01
N ASP A 191 -0.86 8.01 -3.10
CA ASP A 191 -2.01 8.16 -3.99
C ASP A 191 -3.20 7.27 -3.60
N LYS A 192 -3.72 7.47 -2.39
CA LYS A 192 -4.90 6.75 -1.87
C LYS A 192 -6.16 7.00 -2.70
N GLU A 193 -6.26 8.14 -3.36
CA GLU A 193 -7.41 8.45 -4.20
C GLU A 193 -7.44 7.55 -5.45
N THR A 194 -6.30 7.37 -6.09
CA THR A 194 -6.18 6.46 -7.25
C THR A 194 -6.43 5.02 -6.83
N MET A 195 -5.85 4.56 -5.72
CA MET A 195 -6.15 3.23 -5.18
C MET A 195 -7.65 3.04 -4.93
N GLY A 196 -8.31 4.00 -4.32
CA GLY A 196 -9.76 3.94 -4.08
C GLY A 196 -10.59 3.89 -5.36
N LYS A 197 -10.18 4.60 -6.42
CA LYS A 197 -10.83 4.53 -7.74
C LYS A 197 -10.64 3.18 -8.40
N LEU A 198 -9.43 2.62 -8.35
CA LEU A 198 -9.13 1.28 -8.88
C LEU A 198 -9.95 0.21 -8.16
N VAL A 199 -10.02 0.26 -6.83
CA VAL A 199 -10.86 -0.66 -6.04
C VAL A 199 -12.31 -0.62 -6.49
N LYS A 200 -12.91 0.57 -6.59
CA LYS A 200 -14.31 0.71 -7.06
C LYS A 200 -14.51 0.18 -8.47
N THR A 201 -13.55 0.42 -9.34
CA THR A 201 -13.59 -0.06 -10.73
C THR A 201 -13.55 -1.59 -10.79
N GLU A 202 -12.64 -2.22 -10.03
CA GLU A 202 -12.52 -3.67 -10.03
C GLU A 202 -13.69 -4.36 -9.30
N ILE A 203 -14.24 -3.74 -8.23
CA ILE A 203 -15.48 -4.20 -7.60
C ILE A 203 -16.64 -4.21 -8.59
N ALA A 204 -16.76 -3.16 -9.43
CA ALA A 204 -17.82 -3.09 -10.43
C ALA A 204 -17.70 -4.18 -11.52
N LYS A 205 -16.49 -4.67 -11.77
CA LYS A 205 -16.22 -5.76 -12.72
C LYS A 205 -16.31 -7.16 -12.10
N PHE A 206 -16.24 -7.25 -10.75
CA PHE A 206 -16.24 -8.54 -10.08
C PHE A 206 -17.66 -9.11 -10.03
N ASP A 207 -17.81 -10.35 -10.46
CA ASP A 207 -19.07 -11.07 -10.40
C ASP A 207 -19.25 -11.78 -9.05
N PHE A 208 -19.96 -11.12 -8.14
CA PHE A 208 -20.27 -11.66 -6.82
C PHE A 208 -21.25 -12.85 -6.88
N TYR A 209 -21.86 -13.09 -8.01
CA TYR A 209 -22.89 -14.12 -8.20
C TYR A 209 -22.48 -15.20 -9.20
N ALA A 210 -21.20 -15.22 -9.63
CA ALA A 210 -20.71 -16.19 -10.62
C ALA A 210 -21.13 -17.64 -10.32
N ASP A 211 -21.05 -18.03 -9.05
CA ASP A 211 -21.43 -19.37 -8.62
C ASP A 211 -22.96 -19.62 -8.65
N ARG A 212 -23.76 -18.55 -8.65
CA ARG A 212 -25.24 -18.61 -8.72
C ARG A 212 -25.75 -18.44 -10.15
N VAL A 213 -24.97 -17.79 -11.01
CA VAL A 213 -25.32 -17.61 -12.43
C VAL A 213 -25.27 -18.92 -13.19
N PHE A 214 -24.42 -19.87 -12.79
CA PHE A 214 -24.37 -21.19 -13.37
C PHE A 214 -25.54 -22.11 -12.99
N ASP A 215 -26.36 -21.72 -12.02
CA ASP A 215 -27.67 -22.33 -11.85
C ASP A 215 -28.69 -21.59 -12.72
N GLU A 216 -28.55 -21.81 -14.05
CA GLU A 216 -29.37 -21.18 -15.09
C GLU A 216 -30.88 -21.24 -14.81
N ARG A 217 -31.33 -22.36 -14.23
CA ARG A 217 -32.74 -22.59 -13.89
C ARG A 217 -33.21 -21.64 -12.78
N TYR A 218 -32.37 -21.40 -11.81
CA TYR A 218 -32.68 -20.53 -10.68
C TYR A 218 -32.84 -19.06 -11.10
N LEU A 219 -31.94 -18.57 -11.96
CA LEU A 219 -32.02 -17.22 -12.51
C LEU A 219 -33.23 -17.06 -13.42
N ILE A 220 -33.45 -18.00 -14.34
CA ILE A 220 -34.57 -17.98 -15.30
C ILE A 220 -35.93 -18.03 -14.57
N GLY A 221 -36.07 -18.88 -13.55
CA GLY A 221 -37.25 -18.94 -12.71
C GLY A 221 -37.60 -17.62 -12.05
N LYS A 222 -36.60 -16.98 -11.42
CA LYS A 222 -36.74 -15.64 -10.80
C LYS A 222 -37.07 -14.55 -11.84
N LEU A 223 -36.46 -14.61 -13.01
CA LEU A 223 -36.62 -13.65 -14.05
C LEU A 223 -38.06 -13.68 -14.66
N ILE A 224 -38.62 -14.86 -14.89
CA ILE A 224 -39.93 -15.02 -15.55
C ILE A 224 -41.07 -14.36 -14.76
N ASN A 225 -41.05 -14.41 -13.43
CA ASN A 225 -42.16 -13.88 -12.61
C ASN A 225 -42.14 -12.35 -12.41
N THR A 226 -40.97 -11.74 -12.44
CA THR A 226 -40.86 -10.27 -12.39
C THR A 226 -41.22 -9.66 -13.72
N LEU A 227 -41.12 -10.43 -14.80
CA LEU A 227 -41.51 -10.05 -16.15
C LEU A 227 -42.96 -9.70 -16.29
N ALA A 228 -43.84 -10.34 -15.53
CA ALA A 228 -45.29 -10.14 -15.60
C ALA A 228 -45.72 -8.71 -15.23
N ASN A 229 -44.90 -7.94 -14.54
CA ASN A 229 -45.30 -6.66 -13.95
C ASN A 229 -44.52 -5.43 -14.40
N ASN A 230 -43.51 -5.54 -15.28
CA ASN A 230 -42.73 -4.37 -15.70
C ASN A 230 -42.19 -4.48 -17.15
N GLN A 231 -42.83 -3.77 -18.08
CA GLN A 231 -42.56 -3.84 -19.51
C GLN A 231 -41.10 -3.48 -19.91
N LYS A 232 -40.44 -2.61 -19.18
CA LYS A 232 -39.05 -2.21 -19.45
C LYS A 232 -38.04 -3.27 -18.98
N THR A 233 -38.32 -3.88 -17.86
CA THR A 233 -37.53 -5.01 -17.32
C THR A 233 -37.73 -6.24 -18.23
N THR A 234 -38.95 -6.47 -18.77
CA THR A 234 -39.26 -7.55 -19.72
C THR A 234 -38.37 -7.50 -20.97
N GLN A 235 -38.17 -6.33 -21.57
CA GLN A 235 -37.36 -6.19 -22.77
C GLN A 235 -35.89 -6.51 -22.52
N LEU A 236 -35.32 -6.05 -21.37
CA LEU A 236 -33.93 -6.32 -20.97
C LEU A 236 -33.70 -7.80 -20.68
N ILE A 237 -34.69 -8.47 -20.09
CA ILE A 237 -34.60 -9.89 -19.74
C ILE A 237 -34.76 -10.77 -20.99
N ASN A 238 -35.66 -10.45 -21.90
CA ASN A 238 -35.75 -11.15 -23.16
C ASN A 238 -34.43 -11.04 -23.95
N LYS A 239 -33.79 -9.87 -23.93
CA LYS A 239 -32.47 -9.69 -24.54
C LYS A 239 -31.44 -10.59 -23.87
N LEU A 240 -31.39 -10.61 -22.52
CA LEU A 240 -30.47 -11.47 -21.78
C LEU A 240 -30.70 -12.96 -22.02
N ALA A 241 -31.97 -13.41 -21.99
CA ALA A 241 -32.34 -14.80 -22.27
C ALA A 241 -31.92 -15.22 -23.67
N GLN A 242 -32.07 -14.33 -24.65
CA GLN A 242 -31.66 -14.57 -26.02
C GLN A 242 -30.16 -14.68 -26.18
N GLU A 243 -29.42 -13.76 -25.55
CA GLU A 243 -27.94 -13.80 -25.53
C GLU A 243 -27.40 -15.04 -24.81
N MET A 244 -28.00 -15.46 -23.67
CA MET A 244 -27.63 -16.70 -22.99
C MET A 244 -27.92 -17.94 -23.83
N THR A 245 -29.03 -17.95 -24.60
CA THR A 245 -29.36 -19.05 -25.51
C THR A 245 -28.38 -19.12 -26.67
N ASP A 246 -28.00 -17.99 -27.22
CA ASP A 246 -27.02 -17.89 -28.30
C ASP A 246 -25.62 -18.32 -27.83
N MET A 247 -25.26 -18.03 -26.57
CA MET A 247 -24.00 -18.47 -25.98
C MET A 247 -23.94 -19.96 -25.69
N SER A 248 -25.00 -20.56 -25.20
CA SER A 248 -25.06 -22.04 -25.00
C SER A 248 -24.94 -22.78 -26.32
N PHE A 249 -25.36 -22.16 -27.41
CA PHE A 249 -25.26 -22.72 -28.78
C PHE A 249 -23.88 -22.58 -29.40
N THR A 250 -23.10 -21.53 -29.04
CA THR A 250 -21.79 -21.25 -29.65
C THR A 250 -20.62 -21.75 -28.84
N GLY A 251 -20.81 -22.21 -27.61
CA GLY A 251 -19.73 -22.69 -26.73
C GLY A 251 -18.72 -21.60 -26.32
N MET A 252 -19.04 -20.33 -26.56
CA MET A 252 -18.16 -19.21 -26.19
C MET A 252 -18.62 -18.57 -24.88
N PHE A 253 -17.75 -18.61 -23.89
CA PHE A 253 -17.86 -17.82 -22.66
C PHE A 253 -17.25 -16.43 -22.88
N GLY A 254 -18.02 -15.36 -22.59
CA GLY A 254 -17.51 -14.04 -22.33
C GLY A 254 -17.33 -13.13 -23.54
N GLY A 255 -18.41 -12.65 -24.10
CA GLY A 255 -18.36 -11.42 -24.89
C GLY A 255 -18.50 -10.19 -24.00
N GLU A 256 -17.81 -9.09 -24.33
CA GLU A 256 -17.92 -7.80 -23.64
C GLU A 256 -19.38 -7.33 -23.51
N GLU A 257 -20.21 -7.56 -24.52
CA GLU A 257 -21.66 -7.25 -24.53
C GLU A 257 -22.44 -7.97 -23.44
N LEU A 258 -22.08 -9.20 -23.10
CA LEU A 258 -22.74 -9.94 -22.03
C LEU A 258 -22.41 -9.34 -20.65
N ILE A 259 -21.17 -8.98 -20.44
CA ILE A 259 -20.70 -8.32 -19.20
C ILE A 259 -21.43 -6.98 -19.03
N GLU A 260 -21.54 -6.19 -20.10
CA GLU A 260 -22.23 -4.90 -20.09
C GLU A 260 -23.75 -5.07 -19.84
N THR A 261 -24.35 -6.09 -20.45
CA THR A 261 -25.76 -6.43 -20.24
C THR A 261 -26.01 -6.88 -18.80
N PHE A 262 -25.14 -7.71 -18.24
CA PHE A 262 -25.19 -8.12 -16.83
C PHE A 262 -25.01 -6.95 -15.86
N GLN A 263 -24.06 -6.05 -16.11
CA GLN A 263 -23.86 -4.85 -15.31
C GLN A 263 -25.08 -3.92 -15.31
N THR A 264 -25.75 -3.81 -16.46
CA THR A 264 -26.96 -3.00 -16.63
C THR A 264 -28.17 -3.62 -15.93
N LEU A 265 -28.28 -4.94 -15.93
CA LEU A 265 -29.37 -5.69 -15.30
C LEU A 265 -29.17 -5.91 -13.79
N ARG A 266 -27.93 -5.86 -13.33
CA ARG A 266 -27.55 -6.15 -11.94
C ARG A 266 -28.41 -5.45 -10.88
N PRO A 267 -28.69 -4.12 -10.95
CA PRO A 267 -29.53 -3.45 -9.95
C PRO A 267 -30.98 -3.96 -9.97
N ALA A 268 -31.49 -4.33 -11.14
CA ALA A 268 -32.83 -4.89 -11.29
C ALA A 268 -32.88 -6.32 -10.74
N LEU A 269 -31.87 -7.13 -11.00
CA LEU A 269 -31.74 -8.51 -10.47
C LEU A 269 -31.60 -8.53 -8.94
N ILE A 270 -30.82 -7.61 -8.37
CA ILE A 270 -30.68 -7.48 -6.91
C ILE A 270 -32.02 -7.14 -6.26
N LYS A 271 -32.75 -6.18 -6.83
CA LYS A 271 -34.07 -5.80 -6.33
C LYS A 271 -35.05 -6.97 -6.40
N LEU A 272 -35.03 -7.70 -7.49
CA LEU A 272 -35.81 -8.92 -7.68
C LEU A 272 -35.49 -9.96 -6.64
N TYR A 273 -34.22 -10.19 -6.39
CA TYR A 273 -33.72 -11.18 -5.47
C TYR A 273 -34.20 -10.91 -4.02
N SER A 274 -34.37 -9.65 -3.65
CA SER A 274 -34.85 -9.25 -2.33
C SER A 274 -36.38 -9.37 -2.16
N GLU A 275 -37.13 -9.47 -3.27
CA GLU A 275 -38.60 -9.46 -3.25
C GLU A 275 -39.23 -10.86 -3.39
N VAL A 276 -38.44 -11.91 -3.70
CA VAL A 276 -38.95 -13.27 -3.95
C VAL A 276 -38.46 -14.25 -2.89
N SER A 277 -39.37 -14.98 -2.25
CA SER A 277 -39.03 -16.00 -1.23
C SER A 277 -38.50 -17.31 -1.85
N ALA A 278 -37.75 -18.07 -1.06
CA ALA A 278 -37.23 -19.38 -1.48
C ALA A 278 -38.33 -20.34 -1.90
N ASP A 279 -39.46 -20.33 -1.18
CA ASP A 279 -40.62 -21.19 -1.46
C ASP A 279 -41.28 -20.88 -2.84
N GLN A 280 -41.34 -19.60 -3.20
CA GLN A 280 -41.84 -19.19 -4.52
C GLN A 280 -40.92 -19.63 -5.65
N LEU A 281 -39.66 -19.88 -5.39
CA LEU A 281 -38.71 -20.38 -6.38
C LEU A 281 -38.83 -21.88 -6.59
N GLU A 282 -39.08 -22.64 -5.54
CA GLU A 282 -39.32 -24.09 -5.64
C GLU A 282 -40.56 -24.38 -6.46
N ASP A 283 -41.66 -23.66 -6.17
CA ASP A 283 -42.92 -23.79 -6.95
C ASP A 283 -42.69 -23.53 -8.46
N TRP A 284 -41.81 -22.62 -8.80
CA TRP A 284 -41.53 -22.32 -10.22
C TRP A 284 -40.65 -23.35 -10.90
N PHE A 285 -39.76 -23.99 -10.18
CA PHE A 285 -38.95 -25.09 -10.70
C PHE A 285 -39.81 -26.32 -10.99
N GLU A 286 -40.86 -26.57 -10.18
CA GLU A 286 -41.78 -27.67 -10.39
C GLU A 286 -42.71 -27.42 -11.62
N GLU A 287 -43.12 -26.15 -11.87
CA GLU A 287 -43.91 -25.79 -13.02
C GLU A 287 -43.15 -25.76 -14.36
N LEU A 288 -41.82 -25.64 -14.33
CA LEU A 288 -40.95 -25.60 -15.51
C LEU A 288 -40.30 -26.95 -15.85
N SER A 289 -40.42 -27.94 -14.99
CA SER A 289 -39.92 -29.30 -15.21
C SER A 289 -41.01 -30.22 -15.79
#